data_c172d877e120c1767d6f06548a380145
#
_entry.id   c172d877e120c1767d6f06548a380145
#
_cell.length_a   1.000
_cell.length_b   1.000
_cell.length_c   1.000
_cell.angle_alpha   90.00
_cell.angle_beta   90.00
_cell.angle_gamma   90.00
#
_symmetry.space_group_name_H-M   'P 1'
#
loop_
_entity.id
_entity.type
_entity.pdbx_description
1 polymer ?
#
loop_
_entity_poly.entity_id
_entity_poly.type
_entity_poly.pdbx_seq_one_letter_code
_entity_poly.pdbx_strand_id
1 'polypeptide(L)'
;MKPWRHAAAALVADLTHIFAGRLRSVVAYGPHIEGDDEASLTCLALVDSIGMSDLDACAQLAGHWERHRLAIPLILAEQEFRRSLDAFPLEYGEILRAHERVFGDDPFDQVSIRQEDLRRACETQIKSHLLHLREGYIESGGRPQAIADLVATSAPAFGSLLRNVARLNGGPGANRIEVTRQGGHLAGIPDAVVSDMLTLERKPTIPTTDAARLFPQYLAAVEALARVVDTWRG
;
A
#
# COMPACT_ATOMS: atom_id res chain seq x y z
N MET A 1 20.44 -5.36 17.16
CA MET A 1 20.02 -4.34 16.16
C MET A 1 19.19 -5.06 15.14
N LYS A 2 17.99 -4.52 14.78
CA LYS A 2 17.11 -5.15 13.78
C LYS A 2 17.86 -5.29 12.44
N PRO A 3 17.80 -6.45 11.73
CA PRO A 3 18.60 -6.70 10.51
C PRO A 3 18.42 -5.63 9.42
N TRP A 4 17.21 -5.12 9.24
CA TRP A 4 16.89 -4.11 8.24
C TRP A 4 17.60 -2.76 8.46
N ARG A 5 18.07 -2.47 9.67
CA ARG A 5 18.77 -1.21 9.96
C ARG A 5 20.10 -1.09 9.23
N HIS A 6 20.76 -2.21 8.91
CA HIS A 6 21.95 -2.20 8.06
C HIS A 6 21.62 -1.81 6.61
N ALA A 7 20.56 -2.39 6.06
CA ALA A 7 20.09 -2.05 4.71
C ALA A 7 19.66 -0.58 4.63
N ALA A 8 18.92 -0.11 5.64
CA ALA A 8 18.52 1.30 5.72
C ALA A 8 19.73 2.24 5.84
N ALA A 9 20.75 1.88 6.61
CA ALA A 9 21.98 2.69 6.74
C ALA A 9 22.76 2.75 5.42
N ALA A 10 22.81 1.66 4.66
CA ALA A 10 23.40 1.64 3.32
C ALA A 10 22.65 2.57 2.37
N LEU A 11 21.31 2.50 2.35
CA LEU A 11 20.48 3.41 1.56
C LEU A 11 20.74 4.88 1.93
N VAL A 12 20.81 5.20 3.23
CA VAL A 12 21.13 6.57 3.70
C VAL A 12 22.49 7.02 3.19
N ALA A 13 23.51 6.15 3.20
CA ALA A 13 24.84 6.49 2.68
C ALA A 13 24.79 6.82 1.17
N ASP A 14 24.09 6.00 0.39
CA ASP A 14 23.88 6.22 -1.04
C ASP A 14 23.15 7.54 -1.30
N LEU A 15 22.04 7.78 -0.63
CA LEU A 15 21.26 9.01 -0.78
C LEU A 15 22.03 10.24 -0.30
N THR A 16 22.85 10.11 0.75
CA THR A 16 23.73 11.19 1.20
C THR A 16 24.80 11.51 0.16
N HIS A 17 25.32 10.50 -0.52
CA HIS A 17 26.26 10.71 -1.61
C HIS A 17 25.63 11.46 -2.80
N ILE A 18 24.38 11.12 -3.16
CA ILE A 18 23.67 11.74 -4.30
C ILE A 18 23.19 13.15 -3.96
N PHE A 19 22.50 13.30 -2.83
CA PHE A 19 21.82 14.55 -2.46
C PHE A 19 22.66 15.48 -1.57
N ALA A 20 23.73 14.96 -0.95
CA ALA A 20 24.59 15.71 -0.04
C ALA A 20 23.76 16.46 1.04
N GLY A 21 23.99 17.75 1.23
CA GLY A 21 23.25 18.58 2.19
C GLY A 21 21.78 18.81 1.87
N ARG A 22 21.28 18.32 0.72
CA ARG A 22 19.85 18.38 0.35
C ARG A 22 19.03 17.24 0.94
N LEU A 23 19.64 16.14 1.42
CA LEU A 23 18.90 15.06 2.10
C LEU A 23 18.41 15.55 3.46
N ARG A 24 17.11 15.54 3.70
CA ARG A 24 16.47 16.05 4.92
C ARG A 24 16.06 14.95 5.88
N SER A 25 15.41 13.92 5.35
CA SER A 25 14.85 12.84 6.16
C SER A 25 14.81 11.54 5.39
N VAL A 26 14.97 10.42 6.11
CA VAL A 26 14.63 9.08 5.61
C VAL A 26 13.87 8.34 6.70
N VAL A 27 12.71 7.80 6.34
CA VAL A 27 11.92 6.92 7.20
C VAL A 27 11.71 5.58 6.51
N ALA A 28 11.76 4.50 7.27
CA ALA A 28 11.42 3.16 6.83
C ALA A 28 9.96 2.86 7.20
N TYR A 29 9.21 2.20 6.31
CA TYR A 29 7.81 1.88 6.52
C TYR A 29 7.38 0.59 5.82
N GLY A 30 6.10 0.24 5.93
CA GLY A 30 5.51 -0.88 5.19
C GLY A 30 5.70 -2.24 5.84
N PRO A 31 5.45 -3.35 5.11
CA PRO A 31 5.32 -4.69 5.67
C PRO A 31 6.51 -5.13 6.51
N HIS A 32 7.73 -4.78 6.12
CA HIS A 32 8.94 -5.15 6.85
C HIS A 32 9.00 -4.50 8.26
N ILE A 33 8.54 -3.27 8.39
CA ILE A 33 8.45 -2.58 9.69
C ILE A 33 7.32 -3.18 10.54
N GLU A 34 6.27 -3.68 9.91
CA GLU A 34 5.14 -4.34 10.55
C GLU A 34 5.42 -5.82 10.92
N GLY A 35 6.62 -6.33 10.66
CA GLY A 35 7.07 -7.68 11.09
C GLY A 35 7.09 -8.74 10.00
N ASP A 36 6.98 -8.37 8.73
CA ASP A 36 7.21 -9.28 7.60
C ASP A 36 8.69 -9.21 7.16
N ASP A 37 9.53 -10.03 7.78
CA ASP A 37 10.97 -10.07 7.50
C ASP A 37 11.30 -10.55 6.07
N GLU A 38 10.35 -11.12 5.34
CA GLU A 38 10.55 -11.55 3.95
C GLU A 38 10.29 -10.42 2.95
N ALA A 39 9.55 -9.38 3.33
CA ALA A 39 9.31 -8.24 2.47
C ALA A 39 10.58 -7.41 2.25
N SER A 40 10.70 -6.74 1.11
CA SER A 40 11.73 -5.75 0.89
C SER A 40 11.50 -4.52 1.78
N LEU A 41 12.57 -3.93 2.27
CA LEU A 41 12.50 -2.70 3.06
C LEU A 41 12.07 -1.53 2.16
N THR A 42 11.01 -0.85 2.53
CA THR A 42 10.51 0.34 1.83
C THR A 42 10.87 1.59 2.61
N CYS A 43 11.33 2.62 1.92
CA CYS A 43 11.72 3.90 2.54
C CYS A 43 11.10 5.09 1.80
N LEU A 44 10.78 6.13 2.56
CA LEU A 44 10.50 7.47 2.05
C LEU A 44 11.71 8.35 2.39
N ALA A 45 12.24 9.05 1.39
CA ALA A 45 13.30 10.04 1.54
C ALA A 45 12.79 11.43 1.16
N LEU A 46 12.99 12.42 2.03
CA LEU A 46 12.71 13.80 1.74
C LEU A 46 14.01 14.57 1.48
N VAL A 47 13.97 15.37 0.42
CA VAL A 47 15.08 16.20 -0.04
C VAL A 47 14.63 17.65 -0.29
N ASP A 48 15.56 18.59 -0.38
CA ASP A 48 15.21 19.98 -0.72
C ASP A 48 14.71 20.12 -2.14
N SER A 49 15.34 19.40 -3.08
CA SER A 49 15.03 19.44 -4.50
C SER A 49 15.52 18.18 -5.20
N ILE A 50 14.85 17.83 -6.30
CA ILE A 50 15.18 16.68 -7.15
C ILE A 50 15.37 17.20 -8.57
N GLY A 51 16.48 16.81 -9.19
CA GLY A 51 16.75 17.06 -10.60
C GLY A 51 16.95 15.75 -11.39
N MET A 52 17.01 15.86 -12.70
CA MET A 52 17.19 14.68 -13.57
C MET A 52 18.50 13.95 -13.26
N SER A 53 19.58 14.68 -12.97
CA SER A 53 20.88 14.10 -12.59
C SER A 53 20.81 13.28 -11.30
N ASP A 54 19.94 13.66 -10.35
CA ASP A 54 19.74 12.90 -9.11
C ASP A 54 19.01 11.59 -9.41
N LEU A 55 17.98 11.64 -10.28
CA LEU A 55 17.23 10.45 -10.71
C LEU A 55 18.15 9.49 -11.49
N ASP A 56 19.00 10.00 -12.36
CA ASP A 56 19.98 9.18 -13.08
C ASP A 56 20.95 8.48 -12.13
N ALA A 57 21.45 9.19 -11.10
CA ALA A 57 22.30 8.61 -10.08
C ALA A 57 21.60 7.53 -9.27
N CYS A 58 20.33 7.76 -8.87
CA CYS A 58 19.50 6.75 -8.20
C CYS A 58 19.28 5.52 -9.10
N ALA A 59 18.99 5.73 -10.38
CA ALA A 59 18.76 4.65 -11.34
C ALA A 59 19.97 3.72 -11.46
N GLN A 60 21.21 4.25 -11.40
CA GLN A 60 22.43 3.44 -11.40
C GLN A 60 22.52 2.51 -10.17
N LEU A 61 21.89 2.86 -9.07
CA LEU A 61 21.89 2.08 -7.82
C LEU A 61 20.69 1.12 -7.68
N ALA A 62 19.68 1.22 -8.55
CA ALA A 62 18.44 0.44 -8.44
C ALA A 62 18.70 -1.07 -8.29
N GLY A 63 19.54 -1.65 -9.16
CA GLY A 63 19.91 -3.07 -9.08
C GLY A 63 20.77 -3.43 -7.86
N HIS A 64 21.51 -2.47 -7.29
CA HIS A 64 22.21 -2.66 -6.01
C HIS A 64 21.20 -2.75 -4.87
N TRP A 65 20.23 -1.85 -4.81
CA TRP A 65 19.18 -1.84 -3.79
C TRP A 65 18.35 -3.12 -3.81
N GLU A 66 17.92 -3.56 -5.00
CA GLU A 66 17.17 -4.80 -5.16
C GLU A 66 17.90 -6.02 -4.60
N ARG A 67 19.21 -6.18 -4.92
CA ARG A 67 20.02 -7.27 -4.38
C ARG A 67 20.17 -7.26 -2.86
N HIS A 68 19.97 -6.11 -2.23
CA HIS A 68 20.01 -5.93 -0.78
C HIS A 68 18.62 -5.89 -0.15
N ARG A 69 17.59 -6.32 -0.90
CA ARG A 69 16.18 -6.34 -0.44
C ARG A 69 15.68 -4.96 -0.02
N LEU A 70 16.17 -3.93 -0.66
CA LEU A 70 15.64 -2.57 -0.59
C LEU A 70 14.73 -2.36 -1.80
N ALA A 71 13.49 -1.96 -1.56
CA ALA A 71 12.63 -1.44 -2.61
C ALA A 71 13.18 -0.09 -3.09
N ILE A 72 12.86 0.29 -4.32
CA ILE A 72 13.16 1.65 -4.79
C ILE A 72 12.52 2.65 -3.83
N PRO A 73 13.29 3.56 -3.21
CA PRO A 73 12.74 4.50 -2.24
C PRO A 73 11.81 5.50 -2.94
N LEU A 74 10.73 5.88 -2.24
CA LEU A 74 9.95 7.04 -2.63
C LEU A 74 10.74 8.29 -2.26
N ILE A 75 11.15 9.08 -3.28
CA ILE A 75 11.94 10.28 -3.08
C ILE A 75 11.11 11.50 -3.47
N LEU A 76 10.93 12.44 -2.55
CA LEU A 76 10.11 13.64 -2.75
C LEU A 76 10.86 14.89 -2.28
N ALA A 77 10.62 16.00 -2.94
CA ALA A 77 10.96 17.29 -2.37
C ALA A 77 10.07 17.57 -1.15
N GLU A 78 10.62 18.16 -0.09
CA GLU A 78 9.88 18.44 1.15
C GLU A 78 8.60 19.27 0.90
N GLN A 79 8.68 20.23 0.01
CA GLN A 79 7.52 21.04 -0.40
C GLN A 79 6.46 20.22 -1.14
N GLU A 80 6.88 19.30 -2.00
CA GLU A 80 5.99 18.38 -2.72
C GLU A 80 5.28 17.46 -1.74
N PHE A 81 6.01 16.85 -0.82
CA PHE A 81 5.43 16.03 0.24
C PHE A 81 4.34 16.79 1.01
N ARG A 82 4.64 18.00 1.50
CA ARG A 82 3.66 18.79 2.26
C ARG A 82 2.40 19.15 1.47
N ARG A 83 2.53 19.38 0.16
CA ARG A 83 1.42 19.75 -0.73
C ARG A 83 0.61 18.53 -1.20
N SER A 84 1.12 17.32 -1.06
CA SER A 84 0.48 16.10 -1.54
C SER A 84 -0.23 15.30 -0.44
N LEU A 85 -0.24 15.78 0.80
CA LEU A 85 -0.85 15.08 1.94
C LEU A 85 -2.36 14.83 1.74
N ASP A 86 -3.06 15.76 1.12
CA ASP A 86 -4.49 15.65 0.78
C ASP A 86 -4.75 14.87 -0.51
N ALA A 87 -3.75 14.77 -1.38
CA ALA A 87 -3.85 14.01 -2.63
C ALA A 87 -3.62 12.50 -2.44
N PHE A 88 -2.76 12.12 -1.49
CA PHE A 88 -2.40 10.73 -1.19
C PHE A 88 -2.63 10.36 0.29
N PRO A 89 -3.85 10.59 0.81
CA PRO A 89 -4.12 10.43 2.24
C PRO A 89 -4.05 8.97 2.70
N LEU A 90 -4.27 8.00 1.81
CA LEU A 90 -4.17 6.57 2.14
C LEU A 90 -2.72 6.15 2.31
N GLU A 91 -1.88 6.52 1.35
CA GLU A 91 -0.46 6.19 1.32
C GLU A 91 0.28 6.83 2.51
N TYR A 92 0.11 8.14 2.69
CA TYR A 92 0.74 8.84 3.82
C TYR A 92 0.13 8.44 5.17
N GLY A 93 -1.15 8.07 5.21
CA GLY A 93 -1.79 7.51 6.40
C GLY A 93 -1.21 6.17 6.82
N GLU A 94 -0.82 5.33 5.85
CA GLU A 94 -0.10 4.07 6.14
C GLU A 94 1.28 4.36 6.74
N ILE A 95 2.03 5.27 6.14
CA ILE A 95 3.37 5.63 6.61
C ILE A 95 3.29 6.29 7.99
N LEU A 96 2.41 7.27 8.17
CA LEU A 96 2.20 7.97 9.44
C LEU A 96 1.94 7.00 10.60
N ARG A 97 1.15 5.95 10.37
CA ARG A 97 0.76 4.98 11.38
C ARG A 97 1.91 4.06 11.82
N ALA A 98 2.75 3.65 10.89
CA ALA A 98 3.80 2.66 11.13
C ALA A 98 5.05 2.99 10.30
N HIS A 99 5.93 3.80 10.89
CA HIS A 99 7.25 4.08 10.32
C HIS A 99 8.31 4.12 11.43
N GLU A 100 9.54 3.94 11.02
CA GLU A 100 10.70 4.15 11.88
C GLU A 100 11.64 5.16 11.23
N ARG A 101 12.03 6.17 11.99
CA ARG A 101 13.01 7.18 11.56
C ARG A 101 14.38 6.52 11.38
N VAL A 102 14.99 6.76 10.22
CA VAL A 102 16.33 6.25 9.88
C VAL A 102 17.36 7.38 9.85
N PHE A 103 17.01 8.53 9.28
CA PHE A 103 17.88 9.69 9.14
C PHE A 103 17.11 11.01 9.23
N GLY A 104 17.73 12.06 9.76
CA GLY A 104 17.16 13.42 9.83
C GLY A 104 16.00 13.53 10.81
N ASP A 105 15.16 14.54 10.62
CA ASP A 105 13.96 14.75 11.41
C ASP A 105 12.81 13.87 10.93
N ASP A 106 11.84 13.63 11.81
CA ASP A 106 10.64 12.87 11.43
C ASP A 106 9.73 13.76 10.57
N PRO A 107 9.51 13.41 9.28
CA PRO A 107 8.70 14.25 8.41
C PRO A 107 7.21 14.22 8.75
N PHE A 108 6.78 13.25 9.56
CA PHE A 108 5.41 13.10 10.01
C PHE A 108 5.12 13.78 11.35
N ASP A 109 6.16 14.37 11.97
CA ASP A 109 5.95 15.15 13.19
C ASP A 109 4.97 16.30 12.91
N GLN A 110 3.88 16.38 13.69
CA GLN A 110 2.77 17.33 13.51
C GLN A 110 1.94 17.18 12.21
N VAL A 111 2.13 16.10 11.44
CA VAL A 111 1.28 15.80 10.28
C VAL A 111 0.01 15.09 10.75
N SER A 112 -1.13 15.55 10.25
CA SER A 112 -2.43 14.88 10.41
C SER A 112 -3.12 14.75 9.06
N ILE A 113 -3.77 13.61 8.83
CA ILE A 113 -4.58 13.37 7.63
C ILE A 113 -6.04 13.54 8.01
N ARG A 114 -6.74 14.41 7.27
CA ARG A 114 -8.15 14.67 7.54
C ARG A 114 -8.98 13.44 7.18
N GLN A 115 -9.91 13.09 8.06
CA GLN A 115 -10.82 11.95 7.86
C GLN A 115 -11.64 12.07 6.58
N GLU A 116 -12.01 13.29 6.20
CA GLU A 116 -12.74 13.53 4.96
C GLU A 116 -11.92 13.21 3.71
N ASP A 117 -10.63 13.55 3.68
CA ASP A 117 -9.73 13.22 2.57
C ASP A 117 -9.52 11.70 2.49
N LEU A 118 -9.33 11.05 3.64
CA LEU A 118 -9.21 9.60 3.74
C LEU A 118 -10.47 8.89 3.20
N ARG A 119 -11.67 9.35 3.61
CA ARG A 119 -12.94 8.82 3.11
C ARG A 119 -13.07 8.98 1.59
N ARG A 120 -12.76 10.16 1.07
CA ARG A 120 -12.86 10.47 -0.37
C ARG A 120 -11.93 9.60 -1.19
N ALA A 121 -10.70 9.40 -0.72
CA ALA A 121 -9.73 8.53 -1.36
C ALA A 121 -10.17 7.05 -1.31
N CYS A 122 -10.68 6.56 -0.16
CA CYS A 122 -11.27 5.22 -0.06
C CYS A 122 -12.41 5.04 -1.07
N GLU A 123 -13.33 6.00 -1.15
CA GLU A 123 -14.45 5.95 -2.09
C GLU A 123 -13.97 5.85 -3.54
N THR A 124 -13.02 6.70 -3.93
CA THR A 124 -12.45 6.71 -5.28
C THR A 124 -11.78 5.38 -5.61
N GLN A 125 -10.95 4.85 -4.73
CA GLN A 125 -10.25 3.59 -4.96
C GLN A 125 -11.21 2.40 -5.04
N ILE A 126 -12.21 2.32 -4.15
CA ILE A 126 -13.19 1.22 -4.16
C ILE A 126 -14.03 1.25 -5.45
N LYS A 127 -14.52 2.42 -5.85
CA LYS A 127 -15.31 2.58 -7.08
C LYS A 127 -14.48 2.26 -8.32
N SER A 128 -13.23 2.72 -8.39
CA SER A 128 -12.31 2.36 -9.47
C SER A 128 -12.08 0.86 -9.54
N HIS A 129 -11.82 0.22 -8.39
CA HIS A 129 -11.60 -1.22 -8.32
C HIS A 129 -12.83 -2.03 -8.78
N LEU A 130 -14.03 -1.59 -8.38
CA LEU A 130 -15.29 -2.20 -8.81
C LEU A 130 -15.49 -2.12 -10.33
N LEU A 131 -15.18 -0.95 -10.93
CA LEU A 131 -15.27 -0.76 -12.38
C LEU A 131 -14.29 -1.67 -13.11
N HIS A 132 -13.03 -1.72 -12.70
CA HIS A 132 -12.02 -2.58 -13.31
C HIS A 132 -12.33 -4.08 -13.17
N LEU A 133 -12.92 -4.52 -12.05
CA LEU A 133 -13.37 -5.91 -11.93
C LEU A 133 -14.47 -6.26 -12.93
N ARG A 134 -15.43 -5.35 -13.13
CA ARG A 134 -16.52 -5.55 -14.09
C ARG A 134 -16.01 -5.56 -15.52
N GLU A 135 -15.17 -4.59 -15.88
CA GLU A 135 -14.51 -4.52 -17.19
C GLU A 135 -13.70 -5.78 -17.46
N GLY A 136 -12.79 -6.17 -16.54
CA GLY A 136 -11.96 -7.35 -16.71
C GLY A 136 -12.76 -8.66 -16.81
N TYR A 137 -13.89 -8.76 -16.11
CA TYR A 137 -14.79 -9.90 -16.28
C TYR A 137 -15.43 -9.93 -17.67
N ILE A 138 -15.89 -8.81 -18.19
CA ILE A 138 -16.44 -8.72 -19.56
C ILE A 138 -15.36 -9.06 -20.58
N GLU A 139 -14.15 -8.50 -20.44
CA GLU A 139 -13.01 -8.77 -21.32
C GLU A 139 -12.55 -10.23 -21.27
N SER A 140 -12.75 -10.90 -20.13
CA SER A 140 -12.44 -12.33 -20.00
C SER A 140 -13.26 -13.18 -20.97
N GLY A 141 -14.43 -12.68 -21.41
CA GLY A 141 -15.35 -13.44 -22.25
C GLY A 141 -15.83 -14.75 -21.60
N GLY A 142 -15.78 -14.83 -20.27
CA GLY A 142 -16.12 -16.03 -19.51
C GLY A 142 -15.05 -17.14 -19.55
N ARG A 143 -13.86 -16.87 -20.09
CA ARG A 143 -12.75 -17.84 -20.16
C ARG A 143 -12.21 -18.11 -18.75
N PRO A 144 -12.20 -19.38 -18.28
CA PRO A 144 -11.86 -19.70 -16.89
C PRO A 144 -10.47 -19.22 -16.47
N GLN A 145 -9.46 -19.31 -17.35
CA GLN A 145 -8.11 -18.86 -17.05
C GLN A 145 -8.05 -17.33 -16.89
N ALA A 146 -8.70 -16.57 -17.75
CA ALA A 146 -8.73 -15.11 -17.67
C ALA A 146 -9.43 -14.62 -16.39
N ILE A 147 -10.48 -15.33 -15.93
CA ILE A 147 -11.12 -15.03 -14.64
C ILE A 147 -10.16 -15.34 -13.47
N ALA A 148 -9.42 -16.45 -13.54
CA ALA A 148 -8.44 -16.80 -12.52
C ALA A 148 -7.33 -15.75 -12.43
N ASP A 149 -6.81 -15.29 -13.56
CA ASP A 149 -5.79 -14.24 -13.63
C ASP A 149 -6.34 -12.91 -13.09
N LEU A 150 -7.57 -12.54 -13.43
CA LEU A 150 -8.22 -11.33 -12.90
C LEU A 150 -8.35 -11.36 -11.38
N VAL A 151 -8.85 -12.47 -10.82
CA VAL A 151 -8.99 -12.64 -9.37
C VAL A 151 -7.63 -12.56 -8.68
N ALA A 152 -6.63 -13.28 -9.19
CA ALA A 152 -5.31 -13.34 -8.60
C ALA A 152 -4.59 -11.99 -8.62
N THR A 153 -4.65 -11.26 -9.74
CA THR A 153 -3.95 -9.97 -9.90
C THR A 153 -4.63 -8.83 -9.16
N SER A 154 -5.94 -8.90 -8.92
CA SER A 154 -6.69 -7.86 -8.21
C SER A 154 -6.73 -8.04 -6.68
N ALA A 155 -6.39 -9.23 -6.16
CA ALA A 155 -6.44 -9.54 -4.73
C ALA A 155 -5.60 -8.60 -3.83
N PRO A 156 -4.36 -8.21 -4.18
CA PRO A 156 -3.58 -7.28 -3.37
C PRO A 156 -4.25 -5.92 -3.18
N ALA A 157 -4.86 -5.39 -4.25
CA ALA A 157 -5.60 -4.13 -4.19
C ALA A 157 -6.81 -4.24 -3.25
N PHE A 158 -7.57 -5.35 -3.33
CA PHE A 158 -8.70 -5.59 -2.44
C PHE A 158 -8.29 -5.67 -0.96
N GLY A 159 -7.19 -6.36 -0.65
CA GLY A 159 -6.65 -6.40 0.71
C GLY A 159 -6.33 -5.00 1.25
N SER A 160 -5.79 -4.12 0.40
CA SER A 160 -5.56 -2.71 0.75
C SER A 160 -6.86 -1.94 0.99
N LEU A 161 -7.89 -2.16 0.18
CA LEU A 161 -9.21 -1.54 0.37
C LEU A 161 -9.85 -1.93 1.71
N LEU A 162 -9.78 -3.21 2.09
CA LEU A 162 -10.25 -3.70 3.39
C LEU A 162 -9.55 -2.98 4.54
N ARG A 163 -8.24 -2.87 4.49
CA ARG A 163 -7.44 -2.17 5.50
C ARG A 163 -7.79 -0.68 5.58
N ASN A 164 -7.98 -0.03 4.45
CA ASN A 164 -8.35 1.38 4.40
C ASN A 164 -9.73 1.64 5.00
N VAL A 165 -10.70 0.77 4.75
CA VAL A 165 -12.04 0.84 5.37
C VAL A 165 -11.97 0.59 6.88
N ALA A 166 -11.17 -0.36 7.34
CA ALA A 166 -10.95 -0.57 8.76
C ALA A 166 -10.35 0.68 9.44
N ARG A 167 -9.37 1.30 8.82
CA ARG A 167 -8.72 2.52 9.33
C ARG A 167 -9.65 3.72 9.35
N LEU A 168 -10.46 3.90 8.31
CA LEU A 168 -11.47 4.94 8.25
C LEU A 168 -12.44 4.86 9.43
N ASN A 169 -12.70 3.66 9.93
CA ASN A 169 -13.54 3.40 11.10
C ASN A 169 -12.78 3.32 12.44
N GLY A 170 -11.56 3.87 12.51
CA GLY A 170 -10.79 3.93 13.75
C GLY A 170 -10.21 2.59 14.21
N GLY A 171 -10.11 1.61 13.31
CA GLY A 171 -9.58 0.28 13.63
C GLY A 171 -8.10 0.32 14.03
N PRO A 172 -7.77 0.04 15.30
CA PRO A 172 -6.39 0.02 15.78
C PRO A 172 -5.76 -1.35 15.53
N GLY A 173 -5.37 -1.68 14.32
CA GLY A 173 -4.70 -2.96 14.09
C GLY A 173 -3.19 -2.79 13.99
N ALA A 174 -2.44 -3.52 14.81
CA ALA A 174 -0.99 -3.63 14.68
C ALA A 174 -0.59 -4.70 13.64
N ASN A 175 -1.51 -5.61 13.28
CA ASN A 175 -1.26 -6.73 12.39
C ASN A 175 -2.08 -6.57 11.10
N ARG A 176 -1.40 -6.63 9.95
CA ARG A 176 -1.97 -6.50 8.61
C ARG A 176 -3.17 -7.44 8.37
N ILE A 177 -3.06 -8.71 8.81
CA ILE A 177 -4.11 -9.72 8.63
C ILE A 177 -5.35 -9.35 9.46
N GLU A 178 -5.15 -8.94 10.70
CA GLU A 178 -6.23 -8.55 11.62
C GLU A 178 -6.99 -7.33 11.11
N VAL A 179 -6.28 -6.30 10.65
CA VAL A 179 -6.88 -5.09 10.05
C VAL A 179 -7.67 -5.45 8.79
N THR A 180 -7.16 -6.36 7.95
CA THR A 180 -7.87 -6.82 6.75
C THR A 180 -9.18 -7.52 7.11
N ARG A 181 -9.15 -8.42 8.11
CA ARG A 181 -10.37 -9.09 8.60
C ARG A 181 -11.38 -8.11 9.21
N GLN A 182 -10.90 -7.14 9.97
CA GLN A 182 -11.77 -6.10 10.54
C GLN A 182 -12.49 -5.31 9.44
N GLY A 183 -11.79 -4.94 8.35
CA GLY A 183 -12.42 -4.30 7.18
C GLY A 183 -13.49 -5.18 6.55
N GLY A 184 -13.25 -6.50 6.46
CA GLY A 184 -14.25 -7.47 6.01
C GLY A 184 -15.48 -7.51 6.91
N HIS A 185 -15.30 -7.58 8.22
CA HIS A 185 -16.40 -7.57 9.20
C HIS A 185 -17.24 -6.29 9.12
N LEU A 186 -16.60 -5.12 9.03
CA LEU A 186 -17.30 -3.84 8.88
C LEU A 186 -18.21 -3.79 7.64
N ALA A 187 -17.81 -4.47 6.57
CA ALA A 187 -18.57 -4.55 5.33
C ALA A 187 -19.53 -5.76 5.26
N GLY A 188 -19.58 -6.60 6.29
CA GLY A 188 -20.40 -7.82 6.31
C GLY A 188 -19.94 -8.87 5.29
N ILE A 189 -18.65 -8.86 4.94
CA ILE A 189 -18.06 -9.81 3.99
C ILE A 189 -17.78 -11.13 4.71
N PRO A 190 -18.16 -12.30 4.12
CA PRO A 190 -17.87 -13.59 4.71
C PRO A 190 -16.38 -13.82 4.93
N ASP A 191 -15.99 -14.35 6.10
CA ASP A 191 -14.60 -14.63 6.45
C ASP A 191 -13.87 -15.53 5.44
N ALA A 192 -14.59 -16.46 4.81
CA ALA A 192 -14.04 -17.32 3.76
C ALA A 192 -13.52 -16.50 2.58
N VAL A 193 -14.26 -15.48 2.13
CA VAL A 193 -13.84 -14.59 1.02
C VAL A 193 -12.60 -13.80 1.42
N VAL A 194 -12.59 -13.23 2.63
CA VAL A 194 -11.43 -12.49 3.14
C VAL A 194 -10.19 -13.39 3.22
N SER A 195 -10.36 -14.63 3.69
CA SER A 195 -9.27 -15.60 3.81
C SER A 195 -8.72 -16.05 2.46
N ASP A 196 -9.61 -16.28 1.47
CA ASP A 196 -9.21 -16.61 0.11
C ASP A 196 -8.39 -15.44 -0.50
N MET A 197 -8.84 -14.20 -0.33
CA MET A 197 -8.14 -13.02 -0.84
C MET A 197 -6.79 -12.78 -0.14
N LEU A 198 -6.69 -12.99 1.18
CA LEU A 198 -5.42 -12.94 1.90
C LEU A 198 -4.42 -14.00 1.42
N THR A 199 -4.91 -15.18 1.07
CA THR A 199 -4.08 -16.25 0.49
C THR A 199 -3.56 -15.84 -0.88
N LEU A 200 -4.39 -15.24 -1.71
CA LEU A 200 -4.02 -14.75 -3.04
C LEU A 200 -3.07 -13.55 -3.00
N GLU A 201 -3.19 -12.69 -1.98
CA GLU A 201 -2.24 -11.58 -1.78
C GLU A 201 -0.80 -12.09 -1.56
N ARG A 202 -0.65 -13.25 -0.92
CA ARG A 202 0.66 -13.89 -0.68
C ARG A 202 1.13 -14.77 -1.84
N LYS A 203 0.19 -15.47 -2.48
CA LYS A 203 0.45 -16.37 -3.60
C LYS A 203 -0.60 -16.13 -4.68
N PRO A 204 -0.31 -15.31 -5.71
CA PRO A 204 -1.28 -14.87 -6.70
C PRO A 204 -1.56 -15.95 -7.75
N THR A 205 -1.99 -17.12 -7.30
CA THR A 205 -2.39 -18.25 -8.16
C THR A 205 -3.61 -18.95 -7.59
N ILE A 206 -4.61 -19.19 -8.43
CA ILE A 206 -5.85 -19.87 -8.06
C ILE A 206 -6.27 -20.84 -9.17
N PRO A 207 -6.76 -22.06 -8.84
CA PRO A 207 -7.38 -22.96 -9.81
C PRO A 207 -8.57 -22.30 -10.49
N THR A 208 -8.78 -22.55 -11.78
CA THR A 208 -9.86 -21.95 -12.57
C THR A 208 -11.25 -22.25 -12.03
N THR A 209 -11.45 -23.45 -11.48
CA THR A 209 -12.70 -23.86 -10.82
C THR A 209 -13.01 -23.02 -9.59
N ASP A 210 -11.98 -22.74 -8.77
CA ASP A 210 -12.12 -21.95 -7.57
C ASP A 210 -12.32 -20.47 -7.90
N ALA A 211 -11.64 -19.96 -8.93
CA ALA A 211 -11.80 -18.60 -9.41
C ALA A 211 -13.22 -18.33 -9.90
N ALA A 212 -13.80 -19.25 -10.67
CA ALA A 212 -15.18 -19.14 -11.15
C ALA A 212 -16.21 -19.12 -10.00
N ARG A 213 -15.94 -19.86 -8.91
CA ARG A 213 -16.77 -19.86 -7.71
C ARG A 213 -16.56 -18.60 -6.86
N LEU A 214 -15.32 -18.13 -6.74
CA LEU A 214 -14.94 -17.01 -5.89
C LEU A 214 -15.33 -15.66 -6.50
N PHE A 215 -15.21 -15.49 -7.82
CA PHE A 215 -15.42 -14.20 -8.48
C PHE A 215 -16.75 -13.51 -8.14
N PRO A 216 -17.92 -14.18 -8.19
CA PRO A 216 -19.19 -13.55 -7.82
C PRO A 216 -19.22 -13.06 -6.36
N GLN A 217 -18.62 -13.84 -5.43
CA GLN A 217 -18.54 -13.48 -4.02
C GLN A 217 -17.58 -12.31 -3.79
N TYR A 218 -16.49 -12.30 -4.53
CA TYR A 218 -15.52 -11.22 -4.53
C TYR A 218 -16.13 -9.90 -5.06
N LEU A 219 -16.84 -9.95 -6.17
CA LEU A 219 -17.54 -8.78 -6.72
C LEU A 219 -18.56 -8.23 -5.72
N ALA A 220 -19.36 -9.10 -5.10
CA ALA A 220 -20.32 -8.71 -4.07
C ALA A 220 -19.62 -8.09 -2.82
N ALA A 221 -18.43 -8.57 -2.47
CA ALA A 221 -17.62 -8.03 -1.37
C ALA A 221 -17.15 -6.60 -1.67
N VAL A 222 -16.69 -6.32 -2.89
CA VAL A 222 -16.30 -4.96 -3.30
C VAL A 222 -17.51 -4.01 -3.31
N GLU A 223 -18.67 -4.47 -3.76
CA GLU A 223 -19.92 -3.70 -3.68
C GLU A 223 -20.35 -3.42 -2.24
N ALA A 224 -20.12 -4.36 -1.32
CA ALA A 224 -20.39 -4.15 0.10
C ALA A 224 -19.46 -3.09 0.70
N LEU A 225 -18.17 -3.10 0.36
CA LEU A 225 -17.22 -2.05 0.76
C LEU A 225 -17.65 -0.67 0.24
N ALA A 226 -18.08 -0.57 -1.01
CA ALA A 226 -18.55 0.68 -1.59
C ALA A 226 -19.73 1.25 -0.77
N ARG A 227 -20.71 0.42 -0.40
CA ARG A 227 -21.83 0.85 0.45
C ARG A 227 -21.40 1.37 1.82
N VAL A 228 -20.40 0.73 2.45
CA VAL A 228 -19.89 1.18 3.76
C VAL A 228 -19.32 2.59 3.67
N VAL A 229 -18.50 2.86 2.64
CA VAL A 229 -17.87 4.18 2.48
C VAL A 229 -18.86 5.25 2.02
N ASP A 230 -19.84 4.90 1.18
CA ASP A 230 -20.91 5.83 0.75
C ASP A 230 -21.80 6.27 1.94
N THR A 231 -22.02 5.39 2.91
CA THR A 231 -22.86 5.67 4.08
C THR A 231 -22.09 6.12 5.32
N TRP A 232 -20.76 6.15 5.22
CA TRP A 232 -19.90 6.52 6.35
C TRP A 232 -20.13 7.97 6.77
N ARG A 233 -20.38 8.16 8.08
CA ARG A 233 -20.53 9.47 8.71
C ARG A 233 -19.54 9.51 9.87
N GLY A 234 -18.48 10.28 9.69
CA GLY A 234 -17.46 10.51 10.71
C GLY A 234 -17.99 11.02 12.03
#